data_03f6d2f652c3cc2b5a1e2366498f89b6
#
_entry.id   03f6d2f652c3cc2b5a1e2366498f89b6
#
_cell.length_a   1.000
_cell.length_b   1.000
_cell.length_c   1.000
_cell.angle_alpha   90.00
_cell.angle_beta   90.00
_cell.angle_gamma   90.00
#
_symmetry.space_group_name_H-M   'P 1'
#
loop_
_entity.id
_entity.type
_entity.pdbx_description
1 polymer ?
#
loop_
_entity_poly.entity_id
_entity_poly.type
_entity_poly.pdbx_seq_one_letter_code
_entity_poly.pdbx_strand_id
1 'polypeptide(L)'
;MYLPKPKDTMKNQALTRKYKAGKYEDIIGQDKAIIEVKEFLKEFPKKKSLLLYGPAGTGKTSIVEAAAAENNLEIMELNSSDLRNKKKLEEVLKPAAEQMSLFKKGKIILMDEVDGVTGTDIGGIPELIRTIDKTKHPIIMTCNDVWQTKLAPVRTKSKIIELKPLDIGTIASILSRIAEKEGLKREPQFLKQLAIKAQGDVRAAINDLQVHSNSPDIIIDTNEKRDVEASIFNILKMIFKERGDFLNIFDTTSMSIDEIFLWLEENIPKEYKGDALVKAYAALSKADVFRGRVYTNQSWRFLVYQNIFQSAGISYAKPHRNEGFTKYEKPKRVLKIWLHNQKTEKKKTIAKKYARLVHCSSKRAMRDFELLKPILLKPEVQKQLKLSEEEISFLVM
;
A
#
# COMPACT_ATOMS: atom_id res chain seq x y z
N MET A 1 43.00 -31.37 0.44
CA MET A 1 41.52 -31.22 0.42
C MET A 1 41.08 -30.74 1.80
N TYR A 2 41.03 -29.37 1.96
CA TYR A 2 40.69 -28.75 3.25
C TYR A 2 39.20 -28.48 3.24
N LEU A 3 38.46 -29.18 4.07
CA LEU A 3 37.06 -28.85 4.38
C LEU A 3 37.07 -27.71 5.39
N PRO A 4 36.38 -26.58 5.17
CA PRO A 4 36.29 -25.50 6.13
C PRO A 4 35.47 -25.94 7.35
N LYS A 5 35.97 -25.63 8.53
CA LYS A 5 35.33 -25.90 9.81
C LYS A 5 34.01 -25.14 9.96
N PRO A 6 32.93 -25.75 10.48
CA PRO A 6 31.59 -25.17 10.49
C PRO A 6 31.35 -24.02 11.51
N LYS A 7 32.37 -23.43 12.09
CA LYS A 7 32.25 -22.38 13.11
C LYS A 7 32.22 -20.92 12.59
N ASP A 8 32.64 -20.65 11.36
CA ASP A 8 32.71 -19.29 10.84
C ASP A 8 31.48 -18.81 10.06
N THR A 9 30.56 -19.69 9.73
CA THR A 9 29.34 -19.36 8.97
C THR A 9 28.22 -18.74 9.83
N MET A 10 28.30 -18.81 11.16
CA MET A 10 27.27 -18.25 12.06
C MET A 10 27.44 -16.74 12.36
N LYS A 11 28.61 -16.16 12.16
CA LYS A 11 28.86 -14.74 12.47
C LYS A 11 28.31 -13.75 11.46
N ASN A 12 27.93 -14.16 10.25
CA ASN A 12 27.46 -13.27 9.18
C ASN A 12 25.99 -13.50 8.76
N GLN A 13 25.19 -14.17 9.59
CA GLN A 13 23.79 -14.39 9.28
C GLN A 13 22.94 -13.15 9.64
N ALA A 14 22.02 -12.74 8.76
CA ALA A 14 21.09 -11.64 9.06
C ALA A 14 20.30 -11.92 10.35
N LEU A 15 20.22 -10.93 11.24
CA LEU A 15 19.55 -11.07 12.55
C LEU A 15 18.07 -11.47 12.38
N THR A 16 17.40 -10.98 11.34
CA THR A 16 16.02 -11.37 11.00
C THR A 16 15.88 -12.87 10.72
N ARG A 17 16.91 -13.51 10.19
CA ARG A 17 16.94 -14.95 9.94
C ARG A 17 17.35 -15.75 11.18
N LYS A 18 18.35 -15.21 11.94
CA LYS A 18 18.85 -15.85 13.16
C LYS A 18 17.80 -15.88 14.28
N TYR A 19 16.99 -14.81 14.39
CA TYR A 19 15.92 -14.67 15.39
C TYR A 19 14.52 -14.90 14.82
N LYS A 20 14.43 -15.71 13.77
CA LYS A 20 13.15 -16.17 13.24
C LYS A 20 12.41 -16.97 14.31
N ALA A 21 11.11 -16.64 14.51
CA ALA A 21 10.30 -17.31 15.51
C ALA A 21 10.16 -18.81 15.19
N GLY A 22 10.56 -19.68 16.10
CA GLY A 22 10.42 -21.12 15.98
C GLY A 22 9.21 -21.67 16.73
N LYS A 23 8.66 -20.90 17.67
CA LYS A 23 7.50 -21.26 18.49
C LYS A 23 6.56 -20.07 18.61
N TYR A 24 5.31 -20.34 19.00
CA TYR A 24 4.36 -19.27 19.27
C TYR A 24 4.80 -18.33 20.39
N GLU A 25 5.54 -18.84 21.39
CA GLU A 25 6.10 -18.05 22.50
C GLU A 25 7.13 -17.00 22.04
N ASP A 26 7.74 -17.20 20.87
CA ASP A 26 8.69 -16.25 20.30
C ASP A 26 7.98 -15.06 19.64
N ILE A 27 6.67 -15.16 19.41
CA ILE A 27 5.86 -14.15 18.73
C ILE A 27 5.13 -13.32 19.77
N ILE A 28 5.58 -12.08 19.95
CA ILE A 28 5.08 -11.17 20.98
C ILE A 28 4.06 -10.20 20.35
N GLY A 29 2.95 -9.95 21.05
CA GLY A 29 1.95 -8.93 20.69
C GLY A 29 0.93 -9.34 19.64
N GLN A 30 0.85 -10.64 19.29
CA GLN A 30 -0.14 -11.19 18.36
C GLN A 30 -0.96 -12.35 18.98
N ASP A 31 -1.21 -12.31 20.28
CA ASP A 31 -1.81 -13.41 21.05
C ASP A 31 -3.18 -13.85 20.49
N LYS A 32 -4.01 -12.88 20.08
CA LYS A 32 -5.33 -13.16 19.49
C LYS A 32 -5.18 -13.93 18.17
N ALA A 33 -4.29 -13.48 17.29
CA ALA A 33 -4.06 -14.15 16.01
C ALA A 33 -3.52 -15.56 16.21
N ILE A 34 -2.63 -15.77 17.20
CA ILE A 34 -2.10 -17.08 17.54
C ILE A 34 -3.22 -18.04 18.00
N ILE A 35 -4.13 -17.57 18.88
CA ILE A 35 -5.27 -18.37 19.35
C ILE A 35 -6.15 -18.77 18.18
N GLU A 36 -6.50 -17.83 17.30
CA GLU A 36 -7.36 -18.07 16.15
C GLU A 36 -6.73 -19.02 15.11
N VAL A 37 -5.39 -18.96 14.92
CA VAL A 37 -4.66 -19.91 14.07
C VAL A 37 -4.66 -21.31 14.69
N LYS A 38 -4.46 -21.43 16.00
CA LYS A 38 -4.56 -22.72 16.73
C LYS A 38 -5.94 -23.34 16.59
N GLU A 39 -7.00 -22.53 16.73
CA GLU A 39 -8.38 -22.97 16.52
C GLU A 39 -8.62 -23.44 15.09
N PHE A 40 -8.17 -22.67 14.09
CA PHE A 40 -8.31 -23.04 12.69
C PHE A 40 -7.67 -24.40 12.40
N LEU A 41 -6.46 -24.67 12.91
CA LEU A 41 -5.79 -25.96 12.71
C LEU A 41 -6.52 -27.11 13.40
N LYS A 42 -7.17 -26.87 14.55
CA LYS A 42 -8.01 -27.88 15.24
C LYS A 42 -9.33 -28.13 14.51
N GLU A 43 -9.91 -27.12 13.88
CA GLU A 43 -11.17 -27.21 13.15
C GLU A 43 -11.00 -27.87 11.75
N PHE A 44 -9.78 -28.02 11.26
CA PHE A 44 -9.54 -28.68 9.99
C PHE A 44 -10.06 -30.12 10.02
N PRO A 45 -10.80 -30.64 9.00
CA PRO A 45 -11.03 -30.06 7.66
C PRO A 45 -12.32 -29.23 7.49
N LYS A 46 -13.05 -28.86 8.56
CA LYS A 46 -14.28 -28.08 8.42
C LYS A 46 -14.03 -26.76 7.72
N LYS A 47 -12.96 -26.05 8.10
CA LYS A 47 -12.45 -24.86 7.40
C LYS A 47 -11.11 -25.21 6.78
N LYS A 48 -10.99 -25.04 5.45
CA LYS A 48 -9.83 -25.48 4.68
C LYS A 48 -8.80 -24.39 4.43
N SER A 49 -9.19 -23.13 4.55
CA SER A 49 -8.31 -22.00 4.27
C SER A 49 -8.42 -20.89 5.30
N LEU A 50 -7.29 -20.24 5.54
CA LEU A 50 -7.09 -19.12 6.43
C LEU A 50 -6.38 -17.99 5.69
N LEU A 51 -6.81 -16.75 5.88
CA LEU A 51 -6.20 -15.55 5.31
C LEU A 51 -5.73 -14.61 6.43
N LEU A 52 -4.42 -14.51 6.60
CA LEU A 52 -3.77 -13.59 7.52
C LEU A 52 -3.50 -12.25 6.81
N TYR A 53 -3.99 -11.15 7.34
CA TYR A 53 -3.73 -9.84 6.75
C TYR A 53 -3.22 -8.83 7.77
N GLY A 54 -2.51 -7.82 7.30
CA GLY A 54 -1.97 -6.73 8.13
C GLY A 54 -0.70 -6.14 7.52
N PRO A 55 -0.17 -5.05 8.09
CA PRO A 55 1.03 -4.38 7.59
C PRO A 55 2.25 -5.30 7.48
N ALA A 56 3.26 -4.85 6.72
CA ALA A 56 4.53 -5.56 6.65
C ALA A 56 5.19 -5.69 8.02
N GLY A 57 5.98 -6.77 8.23
CA GLY A 57 6.76 -6.97 9.46
C GLY A 57 5.96 -7.26 10.73
N THR A 58 4.63 -7.49 10.65
CA THR A 58 3.78 -7.84 11.81
C THR A 58 3.83 -9.30 12.23
N GLY A 59 4.57 -10.15 11.49
CA GLY A 59 4.77 -11.56 11.85
C GLY A 59 3.83 -12.56 11.17
N LYS A 60 3.13 -12.20 10.08
CA LYS A 60 2.20 -13.09 9.34
C LYS A 60 2.82 -14.46 9.01
N THR A 61 3.95 -14.45 8.30
CA THR A 61 4.66 -15.67 7.91
C THR A 61 5.24 -16.40 9.11
N SER A 62 5.75 -15.65 10.12
CA SER A 62 6.32 -16.22 11.34
C SER A 62 5.30 -17.02 12.17
N ILE A 63 4.03 -16.56 12.24
CA ILE A 63 2.96 -17.31 12.92
C ILE A 63 2.72 -18.65 12.24
N VAL A 64 2.74 -18.70 10.91
CA VAL A 64 2.53 -19.95 10.16
C VAL A 64 3.69 -20.92 10.38
N GLU A 65 4.92 -20.41 10.40
CA GLU A 65 6.11 -21.21 10.68
C GLU A 65 6.12 -21.78 12.09
N ALA A 66 5.78 -20.96 13.09
CA ALA A 66 5.62 -21.40 14.47
C ALA A 66 4.51 -22.45 14.59
N ALA A 67 3.37 -22.23 13.89
CA ALA A 67 2.26 -23.18 13.86
C ALA A 67 2.68 -24.54 13.31
N ALA A 68 3.45 -24.55 12.23
CA ALA A 68 3.95 -25.78 11.62
C ALA A 68 4.98 -26.49 12.51
N ALA A 69 5.89 -25.74 13.13
CA ALA A 69 6.92 -26.31 13.99
C ALA A 69 6.30 -26.98 15.23
N GLU A 70 5.37 -26.30 15.94
CA GLU A 70 4.74 -26.87 17.14
C GLU A 70 3.83 -28.06 16.87
N ASN A 71 3.17 -28.10 15.70
CA ASN A 71 2.31 -29.20 15.32
C ASN A 71 3.04 -30.32 14.56
N ASN A 72 4.37 -30.20 14.37
CA ASN A 72 5.18 -31.12 13.56
C ASN A 72 4.63 -31.31 12.13
N LEU A 73 4.29 -30.16 11.48
CA LEU A 73 3.79 -30.11 10.12
C LEU A 73 4.89 -29.62 9.16
N GLU A 74 4.87 -30.13 7.94
CA GLU A 74 5.71 -29.64 6.86
C GLU A 74 5.11 -28.35 6.28
N ILE A 75 5.94 -27.35 5.97
CA ILE A 75 5.50 -26.16 5.23
C ILE A 75 5.89 -26.32 3.78
N MET A 76 4.92 -26.15 2.91
CA MET A 76 5.15 -25.92 1.50
C MET A 76 4.80 -24.49 1.17
N GLU A 77 5.82 -23.68 0.90
CA GLU A 77 5.69 -22.26 0.64
C GLU A 77 5.61 -21.98 -0.86
N LEU A 78 4.63 -21.18 -1.24
CA LEU A 78 4.41 -20.65 -2.58
C LEU A 78 4.28 -19.13 -2.50
N ASN A 79 4.97 -18.44 -3.38
CA ASN A 79 4.94 -16.97 -3.44
C ASN A 79 3.95 -16.45 -4.50
N SER A 80 3.61 -15.16 -4.42
CA SER A 80 2.74 -14.50 -5.41
C SER A 80 3.22 -14.66 -6.86
N SER A 81 4.54 -14.79 -7.09
CA SER A 81 5.12 -15.06 -8.41
C SER A 81 4.67 -16.40 -9.01
N ASP A 82 4.42 -17.40 -8.16
CA ASP A 82 3.96 -18.72 -8.59
C ASP A 82 2.46 -18.70 -8.95
N LEU A 83 1.70 -17.79 -8.35
CA LEU A 83 0.28 -17.55 -8.65
C LEU A 83 0.02 -16.91 -10.01
N ARG A 84 1.02 -16.26 -10.60
CA ARG A 84 0.88 -15.56 -11.89
C ARG A 84 0.72 -16.51 -13.07
N ASN A 85 1.22 -17.72 -12.96
CA ASN A 85 1.17 -18.70 -14.04
C ASN A 85 0.26 -19.89 -13.66
N LYS A 86 -0.93 -19.94 -14.27
CA LYS A 86 -1.91 -21.01 -14.02
C LYS A 86 -1.29 -22.40 -14.17
N LYS A 87 -0.49 -22.65 -15.22
CA LYS A 87 0.15 -23.97 -15.46
C LYS A 87 1.11 -24.32 -14.33
N LYS A 88 1.97 -23.37 -13.94
CA LYS A 88 2.92 -23.58 -12.83
C LYS A 88 2.19 -23.82 -11.50
N LEU A 89 1.08 -23.12 -11.28
CA LEU A 89 0.24 -23.31 -10.10
C LEU A 89 -0.39 -24.72 -10.09
N GLU A 90 -0.95 -25.17 -11.20
CA GLU A 90 -1.49 -26.53 -11.33
C GLU A 90 -0.41 -27.60 -11.12
N GLU A 91 0.79 -27.40 -11.67
CA GLU A 91 1.91 -28.33 -11.56
C GLU A 91 2.48 -28.43 -10.14
N VAL A 92 2.45 -27.35 -9.35
CA VAL A 92 3.05 -27.30 -8.01
C VAL A 92 1.99 -27.44 -6.90
N LEU A 93 0.89 -26.66 -6.99
CA LEU A 93 -0.11 -26.60 -5.93
C LEU A 93 -0.97 -27.87 -5.88
N LYS A 94 -1.32 -28.44 -7.03
CA LYS A 94 -2.17 -29.63 -7.08
C LYS A 94 -1.51 -30.88 -6.47
N PRO A 95 -0.28 -31.23 -6.82
CA PRO A 95 0.45 -32.28 -6.12
C PRO A 95 0.65 -31.98 -4.63
N ALA A 96 0.94 -30.72 -4.30
CA ALA A 96 1.11 -30.30 -2.91
C ALA A 96 -0.13 -30.52 -2.05
N ALA A 97 -1.31 -30.24 -2.63
CA ALA A 97 -2.60 -30.37 -1.96
C ALA A 97 -3.05 -31.83 -1.78
N GLU A 98 -2.54 -32.75 -2.58
CA GLU A 98 -2.93 -34.17 -2.60
C GLU A 98 -1.92 -35.09 -1.92
N GLN A 99 -0.62 -34.79 -2.02
CA GLN A 99 0.46 -35.65 -1.49
C GLN A 99 0.66 -35.47 0.02
N MET A 100 0.75 -36.56 0.74
CA MET A 100 1.06 -36.59 2.17
C MET A 100 2.53 -36.24 2.42
N SER A 101 2.84 -35.68 3.61
CA SER A 101 4.23 -35.53 4.04
C SER A 101 4.87 -36.91 4.31
N LEU A 102 6.12 -37.05 3.87
CA LEU A 102 6.87 -38.28 4.10
C LEU A 102 7.51 -38.37 5.49
N PHE A 103 7.78 -37.22 6.11
CA PHE A 103 8.59 -37.13 7.33
C PHE A 103 7.87 -36.49 8.52
N LYS A 104 6.72 -35.85 8.31
CA LYS A 104 5.98 -35.13 9.35
C LYS A 104 4.52 -35.58 9.43
N LYS A 105 3.84 -35.24 10.52
CA LYS A 105 2.44 -35.61 10.78
C LYS A 105 1.44 -35.12 9.72
N GLY A 106 1.79 -34.10 8.98
CA GLY A 106 0.96 -33.49 7.96
C GLY A 106 1.68 -32.35 7.26
N LYS A 107 0.96 -31.55 6.50
CA LYS A 107 1.50 -30.46 5.71
C LYS A 107 0.61 -29.22 5.85
N ILE A 108 1.24 -28.04 5.85
CA ILE A 108 0.58 -26.74 5.67
C ILE A 108 1.04 -26.17 4.31
N ILE A 109 0.10 -25.72 3.51
CA ILE A 109 0.40 -24.97 2.29
C ILE A 109 0.35 -23.49 2.64
N LEU A 110 1.51 -22.83 2.61
CA LEU A 110 1.63 -21.39 2.82
C LEU A 110 1.67 -20.69 1.47
N MET A 111 0.77 -19.74 1.26
CA MET A 111 0.77 -18.87 0.09
C MET A 111 1.06 -17.45 0.55
N ASP A 112 2.29 -17.00 0.34
CA ASP A 112 2.74 -15.70 0.82
C ASP A 112 2.43 -14.59 -0.21
N GLU A 113 2.01 -13.41 0.29
CA GLU A 113 1.73 -12.20 -0.49
C GLU A 113 0.71 -12.40 -1.64
N VAL A 114 -0.44 -13.05 -1.37
CA VAL A 114 -1.47 -13.30 -2.41
C VAL A 114 -2.05 -12.01 -3.02
N ASP A 115 -1.84 -10.86 -2.39
CA ASP A 115 -2.18 -9.53 -2.93
C ASP A 115 -1.17 -9.03 -3.98
N GLY A 116 -0.01 -9.64 -4.12
CA GLY A 116 0.98 -9.34 -5.18
C GLY A 116 0.61 -9.85 -6.58
N VAL A 117 -0.48 -10.61 -6.72
CA VAL A 117 -0.99 -11.06 -8.02
C VAL A 117 -1.57 -9.87 -8.78
N THR A 118 -1.10 -9.60 -9.99
CA THR A 118 -1.58 -8.46 -10.81
C THR A 118 -2.89 -8.79 -11.54
N GLY A 119 -3.69 -7.76 -11.87
CA GLY A 119 -4.99 -7.95 -12.54
C GLY A 119 -4.91 -8.55 -13.95
N THR A 120 -3.71 -8.64 -14.54
CA THR A 120 -3.43 -9.28 -15.82
C THR A 120 -3.23 -10.80 -15.72
N ASP A 121 -3.10 -11.33 -14.50
CA ASP A 121 -2.86 -12.74 -14.23
C ASP A 121 -4.19 -13.54 -14.27
N ILE A 122 -4.66 -13.79 -15.49
CA ILE A 122 -5.91 -14.49 -15.75
C ILE A 122 -5.77 -15.97 -15.35
N GLY A 123 -6.41 -16.35 -14.23
CA GLY A 123 -6.59 -17.75 -13.85
C GLY A 123 -5.99 -18.21 -12.52
N GLY A 124 -5.08 -17.46 -11.89
CA GLY A 124 -4.46 -17.87 -10.61
C GLY A 124 -5.44 -17.92 -9.44
N ILE A 125 -6.24 -16.89 -9.22
CA ILE A 125 -7.24 -16.86 -8.14
C ILE A 125 -8.35 -17.92 -8.30
N PRO A 126 -8.96 -18.11 -9.49
CA PRO A 126 -9.90 -19.20 -9.69
C PRO A 126 -9.32 -20.58 -9.42
N GLU A 127 -8.06 -20.83 -9.80
CA GLU A 127 -7.41 -22.13 -9.54
C GLU A 127 -7.09 -22.32 -8.06
N LEU A 128 -6.67 -21.27 -7.38
CA LEU A 128 -6.51 -21.29 -5.92
C LEU A 128 -7.82 -21.69 -5.21
N ILE A 129 -8.95 -21.12 -5.62
CA ILE A 129 -10.26 -21.44 -5.04
C ILE A 129 -10.62 -22.91 -5.28
N ARG A 130 -10.38 -23.42 -6.48
CA ARG A 130 -10.61 -24.85 -6.80
C ARG A 130 -9.75 -25.75 -5.93
N THR A 131 -8.51 -25.35 -5.67
CA THR A 131 -7.59 -26.10 -4.81
C THR A 131 -8.03 -26.05 -3.35
N ILE A 132 -8.50 -24.89 -2.85
CA ILE A 132 -9.09 -24.79 -1.51
C ILE A 132 -10.24 -25.77 -1.31
N ASP A 133 -11.11 -25.92 -2.31
CA ASP A 133 -12.24 -26.84 -2.20
C ASP A 133 -11.82 -28.32 -2.15
N LYS A 134 -10.70 -28.70 -2.80
CA LYS A 134 -10.24 -30.08 -2.95
C LYS A 134 -9.11 -30.49 -2.00
N THR A 135 -8.46 -29.53 -1.35
CA THR A 135 -7.26 -29.80 -0.53
C THR A 135 -7.53 -30.79 0.61
N LYS A 136 -6.52 -31.61 0.88
CA LYS A 136 -6.41 -32.49 2.06
C LYS A 136 -5.55 -31.88 3.16
N HIS A 137 -4.99 -30.69 2.93
CA HIS A 137 -4.11 -29.98 3.85
C HIS A 137 -4.62 -28.55 4.09
N PRO A 138 -4.43 -27.98 5.28
CA PRO A 138 -4.80 -26.58 5.54
C PRO A 138 -3.97 -25.63 4.65
N ILE A 139 -4.66 -24.69 4.01
CA ILE A 139 -4.05 -23.62 3.23
C ILE A 139 -4.08 -22.35 4.06
N ILE A 140 -2.91 -21.77 4.30
CA ILE A 140 -2.77 -20.48 4.99
C ILE A 140 -2.20 -19.48 4.00
N MET A 141 -2.90 -18.37 3.83
CA MET A 141 -2.53 -17.30 2.90
C MET A 141 -2.16 -16.04 3.69
N THR A 142 -1.21 -15.28 3.19
CA THR A 142 -0.89 -13.96 3.74
C THR A 142 -1.13 -12.85 2.72
N CYS A 143 -1.51 -11.67 3.17
CA CYS A 143 -1.60 -10.46 2.36
C CYS A 143 -1.38 -9.21 3.23
N ASN A 144 -1.06 -8.09 2.60
CA ASN A 144 -0.99 -6.81 3.29
C ASN A 144 -2.37 -6.14 3.30
N ASP A 145 -3.09 -6.14 2.17
CA ASP A 145 -4.43 -5.59 2.03
C ASP A 145 -5.42 -6.66 1.54
N VAL A 146 -6.29 -7.07 2.45
CA VAL A 146 -7.32 -8.08 2.20
C VAL A 146 -8.51 -7.52 1.40
N TRP A 147 -8.69 -6.19 1.38
CA TRP A 147 -9.87 -5.55 0.79
C TRP A 147 -9.76 -5.30 -0.72
N GLN A 148 -8.66 -5.66 -1.34
CA GLN A 148 -8.52 -5.61 -2.78
C GLN A 148 -9.63 -6.42 -3.46
N THR A 149 -10.24 -5.85 -4.50
CA THR A 149 -11.39 -6.45 -5.21
C THR A 149 -11.11 -7.85 -5.71
N LYS A 150 -9.88 -8.10 -6.19
CA LYS A 150 -9.45 -9.43 -6.70
C LYS A 150 -9.44 -10.52 -5.63
N LEU A 151 -9.30 -10.18 -4.34
CA LEU A 151 -9.30 -11.14 -3.23
C LEU A 151 -10.71 -11.43 -2.69
N ALA A 152 -11.77 -10.78 -3.21
CA ALA A 152 -13.13 -11.01 -2.75
C ALA A 152 -13.54 -12.51 -2.75
N PRO A 153 -13.26 -13.30 -3.78
CA PRO A 153 -13.59 -14.74 -3.78
C PRO A 153 -12.81 -15.54 -2.74
N VAL A 154 -11.55 -15.15 -2.48
CA VAL A 154 -10.71 -15.81 -1.45
C VAL A 154 -11.23 -15.51 -0.05
N ARG A 155 -11.63 -14.24 0.21
CA ARG A 155 -12.24 -13.83 1.49
C ARG A 155 -13.48 -14.66 1.84
N THR A 156 -14.34 -14.90 0.86
CA THR A 156 -15.59 -15.65 1.07
C THR A 156 -15.33 -17.12 1.49
N LYS A 157 -14.23 -17.70 1.03
CA LYS A 157 -13.86 -19.11 1.29
C LYS A 157 -12.97 -19.29 2.52
N SER A 158 -12.36 -18.23 3.04
CA SER A 158 -11.34 -18.31 4.09
C SER A 158 -11.80 -17.71 5.41
N LYS A 159 -11.28 -18.25 6.53
CA LYS A 159 -11.32 -17.53 7.82
C LYS A 159 -10.33 -16.38 7.72
N ILE A 160 -10.74 -15.18 8.09
CA ILE A 160 -9.91 -13.97 7.99
C ILE A 160 -9.42 -13.60 9.39
N ILE A 161 -8.11 -13.37 9.54
CA ILE A 161 -7.48 -12.96 10.80
C ILE A 161 -6.63 -11.73 10.56
N GLU A 162 -6.85 -10.69 11.35
CA GLU A 162 -6.08 -9.44 11.31
C GLU A 162 -4.86 -9.50 12.23
N LEU A 163 -3.70 -9.11 11.71
CA LEU A 163 -2.51 -8.81 12.50
C LEU A 163 -2.35 -7.29 12.59
N LYS A 164 -2.40 -6.77 13.80
CA LYS A 164 -2.23 -5.34 14.05
C LYS A 164 -0.75 -4.95 14.06
N PRO A 165 -0.42 -3.69 13.72
CA PRO A 165 0.91 -3.15 13.94
C PRO A 165 1.30 -3.32 15.41
N LEU A 166 2.57 -3.68 15.66
CA LEU A 166 3.07 -3.80 17.03
C LEU A 166 3.32 -2.42 17.65
N ASP A 167 3.05 -2.29 18.93
CA ASP A 167 3.30 -1.06 19.66
C ASP A 167 4.82 -0.85 19.88
N ILE A 168 5.20 0.39 20.15
CA ILE A 168 6.59 0.80 20.33
C ILE A 168 7.24 0.05 21.50
N GLY A 169 6.50 -0.17 22.59
CA GLY A 169 7.01 -0.86 23.77
C GLY A 169 7.34 -2.32 23.47
N THR A 170 6.45 -3.01 22.76
CA THR A 170 6.64 -4.39 22.32
C THR A 170 7.86 -4.52 21.39
N ILE A 171 8.01 -3.63 20.39
CA ILE A 171 9.18 -3.65 19.50
C ILE A 171 10.46 -3.38 20.27
N ALA A 172 10.48 -2.38 21.17
CA ALA A 172 11.64 -2.08 21.99
C ALA A 172 12.05 -3.28 22.86
N SER A 173 11.11 -4.02 23.42
CA SER A 173 11.38 -5.23 24.21
C SER A 173 11.97 -6.36 23.36
N ILE A 174 11.49 -6.54 22.12
CA ILE A 174 12.05 -7.50 21.16
C ILE A 174 13.51 -7.13 20.83
N LEU A 175 13.76 -5.85 20.52
CA LEU A 175 15.11 -5.37 20.22
C LEU A 175 16.05 -5.52 21.41
N SER A 176 15.59 -5.24 22.65
CA SER A 176 16.39 -5.44 23.88
C SER A 176 16.81 -6.90 24.04
N ARG A 177 15.86 -7.82 23.89
CA ARG A 177 16.10 -9.27 23.97
C ARG A 177 17.10 -9.77 22.90
N ILE A 178 17.04 -9.20 21.69
CA ILE A 178 17.99 -9.52 20.62
C ILE A 178 19.36 -8.92 20.93
N ALA A 179 19.43 -7.65 21.36
CA ALA A 179 20.65 -6.96 21.71
C ALA A 179 21.41 -7.69 22.85
N GLU A 180 20.69 -8.13 23.88
CA GLU A 180 21.26 -8.91 24.98
C GLU A 180 21.86 -10.24 24.49
N LYS A 181 21.13 -10.97 23.64
CA LYS A 181 21.63 -12.24 23.06
C LYS A 181 22.83 -12.07 22.14
N GLU A 182 22.95 -10.94 21.46
CA GLU A 182 24.10 -10.61 20.61
C GLU A 182 25.24 -9.94 21.38
N GLY A 183 25.08 -9.67 22.70
CA GLY A 183 26.06 -8.98 23.50
C GLY A 183 26.24 -7.50 23.14
N LEU A 184 25.25 -6.91 22.47
CA LEU A 184 25.26 -5.51 22.05
C LEU A 184 24.88 -4.61 23.24
N LYS A 185 25.85 -3.89 23.79
CA LYS A 185 25.58 -2.90 24.83
C LYS A 185 24.95 -1.65 24.21
N ARG A 186 23.63 -1.54 24.24
CA ARG A 186 22.89 -0.39 23.71
C ARG A 186 22.01 0.21 24.78
N GLU A 187 21.91 1.52 24.79
CA GLU A 187 21.02 2.23 25.70
C GLU A 187 19.56 1.96 25.41
N PRO A 188 18.70 1.83 26.44
CA PRO A 188 17.26 1.62 26.24
C PRO A 188 16.59 2.71 25.39
N GLN A 189 17.11 3.96 25.47
CA GLN A 189 16.63 5.09 24.68
C GLN A 189 16.89 4.87 23.17
N PHE A 190 18.06 4.35 22.81
CA PHE A 190 18.42 4.02 21.44
C PHE A 190 17.47 2.95 20.85
N LEU A 191 17.22 1.87 21.60
CA LEU A 191 16.30 0.80 21.16
C LEU A 191 14.87 1.31 21.00
N LYS A 192 14.45 2.23 21.87
CA LYS A 192 13.15 2.88 21.77
C LYS A 192 13.07 3.79 20.53
N GLN A 193 14.13 4.49 20.17
CA GLN A 193 14.19 5.28 18.93
C GLN A 193 14.07 4.41 17.69
N LEU A 194 14.77 3.26 17.63
CA LEU A 194 14.61 2.29 16.56
C LEU A 194 13.16 1.78 16.46
N ALA A 195 12.53 1.49 17.61
CA ALA A 195 11.14 1.04 17.66
C ALA A 195 10.17 2.10 17.14
N ILE A 196 10.39 3.39 17.46
CA ILE A 196 9.61 4.51 16.95
C ILE A 196 9.76 4.62 15.42
N LYS A 197 11.01 4.53 14.92
CA LYS A 197 11.32 4.61 13.49
C LYS A 197 10.67 3.48 12.69
N ALA A 198 10.58 2.29 13.28
CA ALA A 198 10.02 1.11 12.63
C ALA A 198 8.50 1.12 12.44
N GLN A 199 7.74 1.99 13.13
CA GLN A 199 6.28 2.18 12.95
C GLN A 199 5.46 0.88 12.95
N GLY A 200 5.79 -0.09 13.78
CA GLY A 200 5.09 -1.38 13.84
C GLY A 200 5.71 -2.50 13.02
N ASP A 201 6.72 -2.23 12.19
CA ASP A 201 7.46 -3.24 11.40
C ASP A 201 8.67 -3.77 12.17
N VAL A 202 8.52 -4.95 12.79
CA VAL A 202 9.60 -5.62 13.55
C VAL A 202 10.78 -6.00 12.65
N ARG A 203 10.53 -6.37 11.39
CA ARG A 203 11.59 -6.75 10.45
C ARG A 203 12.48 -5.55 10.15
N ALA A 204 11.89 -4.38 9.92
CA ALA A 204 12.65 -3.13 9.75
C ALA A 204 13.45 -2.77 11.00
N ALA A 205 12.83 -2.88 12.19
CA ALA A 205 13.50 -2.61 13.47
C ALA A 205 14.74 -3.50 13.69
N ILE A 206 14.64 -4.80 13.42
CA ILE A 206 15.75 -5.75 13.57
C ILE A 206 16.87 -5.46 12.55
N ASN A 207 16.51 -5.13 11.30
CA ASN A 207 17.50 -4.75 10.29
C ASN A 207 18.24 -3.47 10.68
N ASP A 208 17.51 -2.46 11.17
CA ASP A 208 18.12 -1.21 11.65
C ASP A 208 19.05 -1.49 12.85
N LEU A 209 18.66 -2.37 13.79
CA LEU A 209 19.53 -2.81 14.88
C LEU A 209 20.81 -3.46 14.34
N GLN A 210 20.72 -4.32 13.32
CA GLN A 210 21.87 -4.97 12.71
C GLN A 210 22.81 -3.97 12.03
N VAL A 211 22.28 -3.01 11.29
CA VAL A 211 23.08 -1.95 10.66
C VAL A 211 23.86 -1.18 11.70
N HIS A 212 23.19 -0.76 12.77
CA HIS A 212 23.83 -0.01 13.86
C HIS A 212 24.75 -0.86 14.75
N SER A 213 24.61 -2.19 14.76
CA SER A 213 25.55 -3.06 15.47
C SER A 213 26.94 -3.04 14.85
N ASN A 214 27.00 -2.89 13.53
CA ASN A 214 28.25 -2.87 12.77
C ASN A 214 28.90 -1.46 12.69
N SER A 215 28.16 -0.40 13.05
CA SER A 215 28.62 1.00 12.96
C SER A 215 28.12 1.79 14.16
N PRO A 216 28.88 1.81 15.29
CA PRO A 216 28.43 2.42 16.54
C PRO A 216 28.23 3.94 16.48
N ASP A 217 28.88 4.63 15.54
CA ASP A 217 28.92 6.09 15.46
C ASP A 217 27.82 6.71 14.57
N ILE A 218 26.91 5.90 14.01
CA ILE A 218 25.79 6.43 13.21
C ILE A 218 24.73 6.99 14.16
N ILE A 219 24.63 8.31 14.20
CA ILE A 219 23.53 9.02 14.87
C ILE A 219 22.24 8.65 14.14
N ILE A 220 21.28 8.09 14.88
CA ILE A 220 19.94 7.85 14.30
C ILE A 220 19.27 9.19 14.16
N ASP A 221 19.13 9.68 12.96
CA ASP A 221 18.23 10.78 12.68
C ASP A 221 16.79 10.27 12.79
N THR A 222 16.22 10.44 13.98
CA THR A 222 14.82 10.06 14.26
C THR A 222 13.81 10.90 13.46
N ASN A 223 14.29 11.94 12.77
CA ASN A 223 13.45 12.80 11.94
C ASN A 223 13.22 12.23 10.54
N GLU A 224 14.02 11.22 10.09
CA GLU A 224 13.93 10.70 8.71
C GLU A 224 12.64 9.94 8.37
N LYS A 225 11.82 9.50 9.33
CA LYS A 225 10.57 8.79 9.02
C LYS A 225 9.43 9.07 9.99
N ARG A 226 9.21 10.32 10.32
CA ARG A 226 7.90 10.73 10.80
C ARG A 226 7.04 10.99 9.59
N ASP A 227 6.06 10.07 9.37
CA ASP A 227 4.92 10.27 8.47
C ASP A 227 5.24 10.91 7.10
N VAL A 228 4.84 10.23 6.05
CA VAL A 228 4.77 10.82 4.70
C VAL A 228 4.09 12.19 4.75
N GLU A 229 3.13 12.38 5.67
CA GLU A 229 2.50 13.66 5.95
C GLU A 229 3.45 14.66 6.62
N ALA A 230 4.25 14.27 7.60
CA ALA A 230 5.24 15.16 8.21
C ALA A 230 6.33 15.56 7.21
N SER A 231 6.73 14.65 6.34
CA SER A 231 7.66 14.93 5.24
C SER A 231 7.08 15.98 4.28
N ILE A 232 5.82 15.84 3.83
CA ILE A 232 5.20 16.82 2.94
C ILE A 232 5.00 18.18 3.60
N PHE A 233 4.65 18.23 4.89
CA PHE A 233 4.54 19.51 5.62
C PHE A 233 5.89 20.22 5.73
N ASN A 234 6.99 19.49 5.92
CA ASN A 234 8.34 20.05 5.92
C ASN A 234 8.71 20.60 4.53
N ILE A 235 8.42 19.85 3.46
CA ILE A 235 8.63 20.31 2.07
C ILE A 235 7.84 21.59 1.79
N LEU A 236 6.56 21.63 2.16
CA LEU A 236 5.74 22.83 2.00
C LEU A 236 6.30 24.02 2.79
N LYS A 237 6.75 23.79 4.03
CA LYS A 237 7.38 24.81 4.86
C LYS A 237 8.66 25.33 4.22
N MET A 238 9.52 24.46 3.71
CA MET A 238 10.75 24.85 3.01
C MET A 238 10.44 25.68 1.76
N ILE A 239 9.53 25.23 0.91
CA ILE A 239 9.17 25.95 -0.33
C ILE A 239 8.50 27.29 -0.02
N PHE A 240 7.59 27.33 0.94
CA PHE A 240 6.78 28.52 1.19
C PHE A 240 7.43 29.51 2.15
N LYS A 241 8.29 29.07 3.08
CA LYS A 241 8.82 29.92 4.16
C LYS A 241 10.33 30.06 4.15
N GLU A 242 11.05 29.15 3.50
CA GLU A 242 12.50 29.15 3.48
C GLU A 242 13.01 29.49 2.06
N ARG A 243 14.24 29.98 1.98
CA ARG A 243 14.99 30.11 0.72
C ARG A 243 16.23 29.26 0.86
N GLY A 244 16.31 28.21 0.08
CA GLY A 244 17.40 27.25 0.16
C GLY A 244 17.67 26.56 -1.15
N ASP A 245 18.45 25.50 -1.11
CA ASP A 245 18.64 24.61 -2.24
C ASP A 245 17.42 23.71 -2.39
N PHE A 246 16.76 23.83 -3.54
CA PHE A 246 15.55 23.10 -3.86
C PHE A 246 15.79 21.91 -4.80
N LEU A 247 17.05 21.64 -5.20
CA LEU A 247 17.33 20.63 -6.23
C LEU A 247 16.88 19.22 -5.81
N ASN A 248 17.10 18.87 -4.53
CA ASN A 248 16.81 17.54 -4.01
C ASN A 248 15.67 17.51 -2.98
N ILE A 249 14.87 18.59 -2.91
CA ILE A 249 13.85 18.74 -1.87
C ILE A 249 12.79 17.62 -1.92
N PHE A 250 12.52 17.07 -3.10
CA PHE A 250 11.52 16.01 -3.28
C PHE A 250 12.07 14.61 -3.06
N ASP A 251 13.39 14.43 -2.98
CA ASP A 251 14.04 13.13 -2.74
C ASP A 251 13.86 12.66 -1.29
N THR A 252 13.46 13.57 -0.40
CA THR A 252 13.22 13.29 1.03
C THR A 252 11.87 12.64 1.31
N THR A 253 10.99 12.52 0.32
CA THR A 253 9.65 11.96 0.48
C THR A 253 9.40 10.77 -0.42
N SER A 254 8.60 9.81 0.07
CA SER A 254 8.11 8.68 -0.72
C SER A 254 6.86 9.00 -1.55
N MET A 255 6.37 10.26 -1.48
CA MET A 255 5.20 10.69 -2.27
C MET A 255 5.55 10.84 -3.74
N SER A 256 4.60 10.53 -4.60
CA SER A 256 4.74 10.81 -6.02
C SER A 256 4.78 12.32 -6.29
N ILE A 257 5.51 12.72 -7.32
CA ILE A 257 5.61 14.14 -7.71
C ILE A 257 4.23 14.72 -8.06
N ASP A 258 3.31 13.89 -8.55
CA ASP A 258 1.93 14.27 -8.84
C ASP A 258 1.13 14.58 -7.57
N GLU A 259 1.33 13.81 -6.50
CA GLU A 259 0.71 14.10 -5.21
C GLU A 259 1.28 15.39 -4.60
N ILE A 260 2.60 15.60 -4.68
CA ILE A 260 3.24 16.84 -4.21
C ILE A 260 2.67 18.05 -4.97
N PHE A 261 2.47 17.93 -6.29
CA PHE A 261 1.86 18.97 -7.10
C PHE A 261 0.46 19.37 -6.59
N LEU A 262 -0.37 18.38 -6.24
CA LEU A 262 -1.70 18.64 -5.68
C LEU A 262 -1.64 19.32 -4.29
N TRP A 263 -0.67 18.95 -3.46
CA TRP A 263 -0.45 19.59 -2.17
C TRP A 263 -0.02 21.05 -2.32
N LEU A 264 0.85 21.36 -3.28
CA LEU A 264 1.24 22.74 -3.61
C LEU A 264 0.04 23.55 -4.12
N GLU A 265 -0.74 23.00 -5.06
CA GLU A 265 -1.94 23.66 -5.62
C GLU A 265 -2.95 24.04 -4.52
N GLU A 266 -3.24 23.15 -3.56
CA GLU A 266 -4.21 23.41 -2.49
C GLU A 266 -3.71 24.45 -1.50
N ASN A 267 -2.38 24.54 -1.25
CA ASN A 267 -1.84 25.36 -0.17
C ASN A 267 -1.22 26.72 -0.63
N ILE A 268 -0.94 26.91 -1.91
CA ILE A 268 -0.48 28.19 -2.45
C ILE A 268 -1.40 29.36 -2.05
N PRO A 269 -2.75 29.29 -2.15
CA PRO A 269 -3.61 30.40 -1.81
C PRO A 269 -3.59 30.81 -0.33
N LYS A 270 -3.10 29.92 0.56
CA LYS A 270 -2.99 30.20 1.99
C LYS A 270 -1.75 31.00 2.34
N GLU A 271 -0.70 30.89 1.52
CA GLU A 271 0.58 31.55 1.74
C GLU A 271 0.82 32.78 0.85
N TYR A 272 0.21 32.80 -0.32
CA TYR A 272 0.45 33.83 -1.34
C TYR A 272 -0.81 34.65 -1.57
N LYS A 273 -0.65 35.99 -1.72
CA LYS A 273 -1.72 36.94 -2.00
C LYS A 273 -1.28 37.92 -3.09
N GLY A 274 -2.25 38.56 -3.77
CA GLY A 274 -1.98 39.55 -4.81
C GLY A 274 -1.05 39.04 -5.92
N ASP A 275 -0.08 39.85 -6.32
CA ASP A 275 0.86 39.58 -7.42
C ASP A 275 1.72 38.32 -7.14
N ALA A 276 2.04 38.06 -5.87
CA ALA A 276 2.80 36.86 -5.49
C ALA A 276 2.00 35.59 -5.79
N LEU A 277 0.68 35.61 -5.58
CA LEU A 277 -0.21 34.49 -5.92
C LEU A 277 -0.20 34.21 -7.41
N VAL A 278 -0.29 35.26 -8.23
CA VAL A 278 -0.25 35.11 -9.70
C VAL A 278 1.07 34.51 -10.15
N LYS A 279 2.20 35.00 -9.62
CA LYS A 279 3.53 34.47 -9.93
C LYS A 279 3.69 33.03 -9.50
N ALA A 280 3.19 32.64 -8.31
CA ALA A 280 3.26 31.27 -7.82
C ALA A 280 2.46 30.32 -8.71
N TYR A 281 1.24 30.69 -9.11
CA TYR A 281 0.46 29.88 -10.04
C TYR A 281 1.04 29.87 -11.46
N ALA A 282 1.68 30.95 -11.91
CA ALA A 282 2.40 30.94 -13.18
C ALA A 282 3.59 29.96 -13.17
N ALA A 283 4.30 29.87 -12.04
CA ALA A 283 5.36 28.89 -11.86
C ALA A 283 4.79 27.45 -11.83
N LEU A 284 3.71 27.24 -11.06
CA LEU A 284 3.05 25.94 -10.99
C LEU A 284 2.50 25.50 -12.37
N SER A 285 1.94 26.44 -13.14
CA SER A 285 1.46 26.18 -14.51
C SER A 285 2.61 25.74 -15.44
N LYS A 286 3.80 26.36 -15.34
CA LYS A 286 4.99 25.92 -16.07
C LYS A 286 5.40 24.52 -15.67
N ALA A 287 5.38 24.19 -14.38
CA ALA A 287 5.66 22.85 -13.88
C ALA A 287 4.69 21.81 -14.49
N ASP A 288 3.38 22.13 -14.58
CA ASP A 288 2.38 21.26 -15.18
C ASP A 288 2.61 21.02 -16.68
N VAL A 289 3.07 22.04 -17.42
CA VAL A 289 3.48 21.87 -18.83
C VAL A 289 4.63 20.88 -18.96
N PHE A 290 5.67 21.00 -18.11
CA PHE A 290 6.78 20.05 -18.13
C PHE A 290 6.36 18.66 -17.70
N ARG A 291 5.48 18.54 -16.70
CA ARG A 291 4.83 17.29 -16.30
C ARG A 291 4.13 16.64 -17.49
N GLY A 292 3.31 17.38 -18.22
CA GLY A 292 2.65 16.88 -19.43
C GLY A 292 3.68 16.37 -20.48
N ARG A 293 4.81 17.06 -20.67
CA ARG A 293 5.88 16.62 -21.58
C ARG A 293 6.60 15.35 -21.11
N VAL A 294 6.82 15.17 -19.80
CA VAL A 294 7.37 13.94 -19.24
C VAL A 294 6.48 12.75 -19.62
N TYR A 295 5.18 12.85 -19.39
CA TYR A 295 4.23 11.76 -19.68
C TYR A 295 4.01 11.53 -21.18
N THR A 296 3.86 12.61 -21.98
CA THR A 296 3.54 12.49 -23.40
C THR A 296 4.74 12.03 -24.23
N ASN A 297 5.93 12.58 -23.95
CA ASN A 297 7.13 12.30 -24.69
C ASN A 297 8.00 11.22 -24.04
N GLN A 298 7.62 10.73 -22.86
CA GLN A 298 8.39 9.81 -21.99
C GLN A 298 9.85 10.27 -21.80
N SER A 299 10.06 11.59 -21.77
CA SER A 299 11.38 12.22 -21.65
C SER A 299 11.61 12.72 -20.22
N TRP A 300 12.23 11.88 -19.41
CA TRP A 300 12.54 12.13 -18.00
C TRP A 300 13.47 13.35 -17.77
N ARG A 301 14.13 13.86 -18.79
CA ARG A 301 14.92 15.10 -18.69
C ARG A 301 14.11 16.29 -18.27
N PHE A 302 12.83 16.34 -18.58
CA PHE A 302 11.92 17.42 -18.20
C PHE A 302 11.53 17.41 -16.73
N LEU A 303 11.82 16.33 -16.01
CA LEU A 303 11.56 16.22 -14.57
C LEU A 303 12.33 17.28 -13.78
N VAL A 304 13.57 17.58 -14.16
CA VAL A 304 14.37 18.63 -13.52
C VAL A 304 13.69 19.98 -13.61
N TYR A 305 13.15 20.33 -14.78
CA TYR A 305 12.43 21.60 -14.96
C TYR A 305 11.10 21.63 -14.19
N GLN A 306 10.38 20.52 -14.16
CA GLN A 306 9.19 20.38 -13.33
C GLN A 306 9.54 20.64 -11.86
N ASN A 307 10.56 19.99 -11.32
CA ASN A 307 11.00 20.15 -9.93
C ASN A 307 11.42 21.58 -9.61
N ILE A 308 12.19 22.23 -10.50
CA ILE A 308 12.60 23.62 -10.30
C ILE A 308 11.41 24.57 -10.25
N PHE A 309 10.44 24.44 -11.16
CA PHE A 309 9.29 25.34 -11.18
C PHE A 309 8.34 25.11 -10.02
N GLN A 310 8.13 23.88 -9.57
CA GLN A 310 7.24 23.59 -8.43
C GLN A 310 7.91 23.82 -7.06
N SER A 311 9.22 24.03 -6.99
CA SER A 311 9.95 24.37 -5.77
C SER A 311 10.46 25.80 -5.79
N ALA A 312 11.60 26.06 -6.41
CA ALA A 312 12.22 27.40 -6.50
C ALA A 312 11.29 28.42 -7.16
N GLY A 313 10.62 28.05 -8.27
CA GLY A 313 9.70 28.95 -8.98
C GLY A 313 8.58 29.48 -8.09
N ILE A 314 8.02 28.63 -7.23
CA ILE A 314 7.00 29.03 -6.25
C ILE A 314 7.63 29.82 -5.11
N SER A 315 8.74 29.34 -4.55
CA SER A 315 9.41 29.99 -3.41
C SER A 315 9.79 31.45 -3.72
N TYR A 316 10.33 31.71 -4.90
CA TYR A 316 10.74 33.05 -5.33
C TYR A 316 9.61 33.94 -5.86
N ALA A 317 8.36 33.44 -5.90
CA ALA A 317 7.20 34.24 -6.33
C ALA A 317 6.89 35.39 -5.36
N LYS A 318 7.29 35.33 -4.10
CA LYS A 318 7.13 36.38 -3.10
C LYS A 318 8.48 36.99 -2.69
N PRO A 319 8.54 38.35 -2.51
CA PRO A 319 9.76 39.05 -2.10
C PRO A 319 10.07 38.86 -0.60
N HIS A 320 9.05 38.73 0.25
CA HIS A 320 9.18 38.65 1.70
C HIS A 320 8.61 37.33 2.25
N ARG A 321 9.21 36.82 3.33
CA ARG A 321 8.72 35.62 4.01
C ARG A 321 7.48 35.93 4.83
N ASN A 322 6.59 34.96 4.91
CA ASN A 322 5.45 35.01 5.82
C ASN A 322 5.83 34.32 7.11
N GLU A 323 6.04 35.05 8.21
CA GLU A 323 6.47 34.48 9.48
C GLU A 323 5.32 33.84 10.28
N GLY A 324 4.06 34.09 9.88
CA GLY A 324 2.89 33.55 10.56
C GLY A 324 2.73 32.03 10.41
N PHE A 325 2.08 31.42 11.38
CA PHE A 325 1.71 29.99 11.30
C PHE A 325 0.61 29.80 10.25
N THR A 326 0.83 28.90 9.29
CA THR A 326 -0.16 28.55 8.28
C THR A 326 -0.50 27.07 8.40
N LYS A 327 -1.78 26.76 8.57
CA LYS A 327 -2.28 25.37 8.60
C LYS A 327 -2.43 24.88 7.17
N TYR A 328 -1.56 23.95 6.77
CA TYR A 328 -1.67 23.28 5.46
C TYR A 328 -2.76 22.20 5.50
N GLU A 329 -3.43 22.01 4.38
CA GLU A 329 -4.51 21.04 4.22
C GLU A 329 -4.23 20.05 3.09
N LYS A 330 -4.81 18.85 3.24
CA LYS A 330 -4.75 17.82 2.20
C LYS A 330 -5.48 18.26 0.93
N PRO A 331 -5.00 17.85 -0.25
CA PRO A 331 -5.64 18.14 -1.52
C PRO A 331 -7.09 17.61 -1.55
N LYS A 332 -8.04 18.50 -1.83
CA LYS A 332 -9.47 18.15 -1.92
C LYS A 332 -9.96 18.01 -3.36
N ARG A 333 -9.14 18.40 -4.35
CA ARG A 333 -9.50 18.46 -5.77
C ARG A 333 -9.94 17.11 -6.30
N VAL A 334 -9.17 16.06 -6.06
CA VAL A 334 -9.48 14.70 -6.56
C VAL A 334 -10.80 14.20 -6.00
N LEU A 335 -11.03 14.38 -4.68
CA LEU A 335 -12.29 14.00 -4.03
C LEU A 335 -13.47 14.80 -4.59
N LYS A 336 -13.31 16.11 -4.79
CA LYS A 336 -14.35 16.97 -5.39
C LYS A 336 -14.71 16.53 -6.80
N ILE A 337 -13.72 16.22 -7.63
CA ILE A 337 -13.93 15.69 -8.99
C ILE A 337 -14.66 14.35 -8.95
N TRP A 338 -14.24 13.45 -8.06
CA TRP A 338 -14.87 12.13 -7.91
C TRP A 338 -16.34 12.26 -7.48
N LEU A 339 -16.62 13.05 -6.45
CA LEU A 339 -17.98 13.33 -5.98
C LEU A 339 -18.84 13.96 -7.08
N HIS A 340 -18.27 14.93 -7.83
CA HIS A 340 -18.97 15.54 -8.96
C HIS A 340 -19.25 14.50 -10.07
N ASN A 341 -18.28 13.66 -10.38
CA ASN A 341 -18.45 12.60 -11.38
C ASN A 341 -19.53 11.61 -10.97
N GLN A 342 -19.57 11.18 -9.70
CA GLN A 342 -20.65 10.33 -9.18
C GLN A 342 -22.03 11.00 -9.32
N LYS A 343 -22.15 12.25 -8.87
CA LYS A 343 -23.42 13.00 -8.98
C LYS A 343 -23.89 13.18 -10.43
N THR A 344 -22.95 13.30 -11.36
CA THR A 344 -23.27 13.57 -12.78
C THR A 344 -23.24 12.32 -13.64
N GLU A 345 -22.98 11.13 -13.10
CA GLU A 345 -22.82 9.90 -13.86
C GLU A 345 -24.10 9.56 -14.65
N LYS A 346 -25.27 9.54 -13.97
CA LYS A 346 -26.56 9.26 -14.60
C LYS A 346 -26.88 10.31 -15.67
N LYS A 347 -26.65 11.61 -15.38
CA LYS A 347 -26.79 12.68 -16.34
C LYS A 347 -25.91 12.48 -17.58
N LYS A 348 -24.64 12.10 -17.40
CA LYS A 348 -23.70 11.81 -18.51
C LYS A 348 -24.15 10.64 -19.34
N THR A 349 -24.66 9.57 -18.71
CA THR A 349 -25.12 8.37 -19.42
C THR A 349 -26.34 8.68 -20.29
N ILE A 350 -27.33 9.38 -19.74
CA ILE A 350 -28.54 9.81 -20.48
C ILE A 350 -28.14 10.74 -21.64
N ALA A 351 -27.29 11.76 -21.35
CA ALA A 351 -26.83 12.69 -22.38
C ALA A 351 -26.07 11.98 -23.53
N LYS A 352 -25.28 10.92 -23.20
CA LYS A 352 -24.57 10.12 -24.19
C LYS A 352 -25.53 9.29 -25.07
N LYS A 353 -26.58 8.72 -24.46
CA LYS A 353 -27.62 8.01 -25.21
C LYS A 353 -28.38 8.95 -26.14
N TYR A 354 -28.80 10.13 -25.66
CA TYR A 354 -29.44 11.17 -26.46
C TYR A 354 -28.53 11.67 -27.58
N ALA A 355 -27.27 11.96 -27.29
CA ALA A 355 -26.30 12.43 -28.27
C ALA A 355 -26.10 11.47 -29.43
N ARG A 356 -26.14 10.15 -29.17
CA ARG A 356 -26.07 9.11 -30.22
C ARG A 356 -27.30 9.12 -31.11
N LEU A 357 -28.51 9.27 -30.52
CA LEU A 357 -29.75 9.28 -31.26
C LEU A 357 -29.89 10.51 -32.16
N VAL A 358 -29.46 11.68 -31.67
CA VAL A 358 -29.61 12.96 -32.36
C VAL A 358 -28.34 13.35 -33.15
N HIS A 359 -27.34 12.47 -33.22
CA HIS A 359 -26.08 12.72 -33.92
C HIS A 359 -25.37 14.00 -33.49
N CYS A 360 -25.39 14.34 -32.18
CA CYS A 360 -24.65 15.47 -31.61
C CYS A 360 -23.53 15.04 -30.68
N SER A 361 -22.66 15.99 -30.27
CA SER A 361 -21.61 15.67 -29.29
C SER A 361 -22.18 15.52 -27.88
N SER A 362 -21.65 14.58 -27.11
CA SER A 362 -22.02 14.38 -25.69
C SER A 362 -21.81 15.64 -24.85
N LYS A 363 -20.83 16.51 -25.21
CA LYS A 363 -20.60 17.80 -24.54
C LYS A 363 -21.78 18.76 -24.77
N ARG A 364 -22.33 18.79 -26.00
CA ARG A 364 -23.49 19.62 -26.34
C ARG A 364 -24.73 19.13 -25.61
N ALA A 365 -25.00 17.82 -25.67
CA ALA A 365 -26.10 17.22 -24.93
C ALA A 365 -26.04 17.44 -23.41
N MET A 366 -24.84 17.43 -22.82
CA MET A 366 -24.63 17.74 -21.40
C MET A 366 -24.89 19.19 -21.06
N ARG A 367 -24.45 20.13 -21.92
CA ARG A 367 -24.66 21.56 -21.74
C ARG A 367 -26.14 21.92 -21.82
N ASP A 368 -26.83 21.34 -22.78
CA ASP A 368 -28.22 21.63 -23.08
C ASP A 368 -29.19 20.73 -22.29
N PHE A 369 -28.69 19.91 -21.34
CA PHE A 369 -29.43 18.86 -20.63
C PHE A 369 -30.69 19.38 -19.92
N GLU A 370 -30.61 20.54 -19.28
CA GLU A 370 -31.77 21.12 -18.57
C GLU A 370 -32.89 21.51 -19.52
N LEU A 371 -32.53 21.98 -20.71
CA LEU A 371 -33.48 22.30 -21.77
C LEU A 371 -34.08 21.02 -22.37
N LEU A 372 -33.36 19.92 -22.37
CA LEU A 372 -33.79 18.63 -22.88
C LEU A 372 -34.63 17.84 -21.87
N LYS A 373 -34.55 18.18 -20.57
CA LYS A 373 -35.26 17.46 -19.50
C LYS A 373 -36.77 17.25 -19.79
N PRO A 374 -37.56 18.25 -20.26
CA PRO A 374 -38.97 18.05 -20.59
C PRO A 374 -39.19 17.06 -21.73
N ILE A 375 -38.27 16.97 -22.68
CA ILE A 375 -38.35 16.02 -23.81
C ILE A 375 -38.00 14.61 -23.31
N LEU A 376 -36.97 14.48 -22.46
CA LEU A 376 -36.49 13.21 -21.90
C LEU A 376 -37.50 12.59 -20.92
N LEU A 377 -38.44 13.34 -20.41
CA LEU A 377 -39.51 12.85 -19.54
C LEU A 377 -40.66 12.16 -20.32
N LYS A 378 -40.74 12.33 -21.66
CA LYS A 378 -41.75 11.69 -22.46
C LYS A 378 -41.52 10.17 -22.56
N PRO A 379 -42.52 9.30 -22.28
CA PRO A 379 -42.35 7.84 -22.26
C PRO A 379 -41.86 7.27 -23.61
N GLU A 380 -42.26 7.86 -24.70
CA GLU A 380 -41.84 7.45 -26.06
C GLU A 380 -40.31 7.65 -26.23
N VAL A 381 -39.78 8.80 -25.78
CA VAL A 381 -38.37 9.13 -25.88
C VAL A 381 -37.55 8.23 -24.94
N GLN A 382 -38.06 7.93 -23.75
CA GLN A 382 -37.42 7.03 -22.80
C GLN A 382 -37.24 5.61 -23.37
N LYS A 383 -38.28 5.10 -24.08
CA LYS A 383 -38.22 3.81 -24.81
C LYS A 383 -37.20 3.84 -25.95
N GLN A 384 -37.19 4.90 -26.75
CA GLN A 384 -36.22 5.05 -27.86
C GLN A 384 -34.77 5.13 -27.35
N LEU A 385 -34.54 5.82 -26.25
CA LEU A 385 -33.21 5.95 -25.61
C LEU A 385 -32.82 4.71 -24.81
N LYS A 386 -33.73 3.75 -24.63
CA LYS A 386 -33.53 2.56 -23.76
C LYS A 386 -32.98 2.97 -22.38
N LEU A 387 -33.69 3.89 -21.73
CA LEU A 387 -33.32 4.34 -20.39
C LEU A 387 -33.67 3.24 -19.38
N SER A 388 -32.77 3.06 -18.37
CA SER A 388 -33.05 2.18 -17.25
C SER A 388 -34.00 2.83 -16.25
N GLU A 389 -34.61 2.02 -15.37
CA GLU A 389 -35.48 2.54 -14.29
C GLU A 389 -34.80 3.56 -13.41
N GLU A 390 -33.49 3.35 -13.12
CA GLU A 390 -32.68 4.27 -12.35
C GLU A 390 -32.41 5.60 -13.08
N GLU A 391 -32.26 5.56 -14.42
CA GLU A 391 -32.09 6.77 -15.24
C GLU A 391 -33.39 7.56 -15.34
N ILE A 392 -34.53 6.86 -15.42
CA ILE A 392 -35.86 7.47 -15.41
C ILE A 392 -36.15 8.13 -14.06
N SER A 393 -35.87 7.43 -12.95
CA SER A 393 -36.06 8.00 -11.61
C SER A 393 -35.18 9.25 -11.37
N PHE A 394 -33.95 9.28 -11.92
CA PHE A 394 -33.08 10.45 -11.87
C PHE A 394 -33.64 11.65 -12.66
N LEU A 395 -34.39 11.44 -13.77
CA LEU A 395 -34.99 12.53 -14.53
C LEU A 395 -36.20 13.16 -13.81
N VAL A 396 -36.89 12.36 -12.98
CA VAL A 396 -38.06 12.83 -12.22
C VAL A 396 -37.67 13.64 -10.99
N MET A 397 -36.52 13.36 -10.41
CA MET A 397 -35.91 14.17 -9.32
C MET A 397 -35.42 15.52 -9.88
#